data_c46e23e9d6c73d42d717efe44e3c36e3
#
_entry.id   c46e23e9d6c73d42d717efe44e3c36e3
#
_cell.length_a   1.000
_cell.length_b   1.000
_cell.length_c   1.000
_cell.angle_alpha   90.00
_cell.angle_beta   90.00
_cell.angle_gamma   90.00
#
_symmetry.space_group_name_H-M   'P 1'
#
loop_
_entity.id
_entity.type
_entity.pdbx_description
1 polymer ?
#
loop_
_entity_poly.entity_id
_entity_poly.type
_entity_poly.pdbx_seq_one_letter_code
_entity_poly.pdbx_strand_id
1 'polypeptide(L)'
;MRKKTLGCVNSETEELNEIDREYIKKIKLGDENALNEIMEKYKNFVYLKAKPFFIVGAEKEDIIQEGMIGLFKAIKGFDVDKDVSFKAFADLCVKRQIMTAIKSSTRQKHIPLNSYLSLNKTAFDDEDDRSVIEMLDMETVPDPLETITTAETYRKIETKMSEILSDFEQKVLSRYLE
;
A
#
# COMPACT_ATOMS: atom_id res chain seq x y z
N MET A 1 -1.75 37.91 -40.54
CA MET A 1 -1.69 38.52 -39.20
C MET A 1 -1.78 37.45 -38.14
N ARG A 2 -0.68 36.84 -37.73
CA ARG A 2 -0.59 35.90 -36.55
C ARG A 2 0.89 35.55 -36.26
N LYS A 3 1.70 36.53 -35.82
CA LYS A 3 3.09 36.31 -35.38
C LYS A 3 3.49 37.27 -34.24
N LYS A 4 2.63 37.39 -33.19
CA LYS A 4 2.95 38.28 -32.05
C LYS A 4 2.78 37.69 -30.68
N THR A 5 2.50 36.38 -30.53
CA THR A 5 2.26 35.76 -29.21
C THR A 5 3.34 34.76 -28.77
N LEU A 6 4.33 34.42 -29.57
CA LEU A 6 5.41 33.50 -29.19
C LEU A 6 6.56 34.17 -28.42
N GLY A 7 6.77 35.46 -28.54
CA GLY A 7 7.90 36.16 -27.90
C GLY A 7 7.70 36.41 -26.39
N CYS A 8 6.46 36.67 -25.95
CA CYS A 8 6.19 36.96 -24.52
C CYS A 8 6.18 35.71 -23.63
N VAL A 9 5.83 34.55 -24.19
CA VAL A 9 5.79 33.31 -23.42
C VAL A 9 7.20 32.78 -23.11
N ASN A 10 8.17 33.07 -23.98
CA ASN A 10 9.55 32.63 -23.76
C ASN A 10 10.25 33.46 -22.66
N SER A 11 10.02 34.78 -22.60
CA SER A 11 10.63 35.66 -21.60
C SER A 11 10.14 35.35 -20.18
N GLU A 12 8.85 35.14 -19.97
CA GLU A 12 8.28 34.79 -18.67
C GLU A 12 8.76 33.41 -18.18
N THR A 13 8.93 32.44 -19.09
CA THR A 13 9.46 31.10 -18.73
C THR A 13 10.95 31.16 -18.43
N GLU A 14 11.71 31.99 -19.06
CA GLU A 14 13.14 32.22 -18.77
C GLU A 14 13.33 32.90 -17.43
N GLU A 15 12.58 33.96 -17.11
CA GLU A 15 12.60 34.62 -15.82
C GLU A 15 12.23 33.70 -14.66
N LEU A 16 11.18 32.86 -14.83
CA LEU A 16 10.80 31.85 -13.83
C LEU A 16 11.89 30.83 -13.61
N ASN A 17 12.61 30.42 -14.64
CA ASN A 17 13.71 29.49 -14.53
C ASN A 17 14.92 30.09 -13.80
N GLU A 18 15.20 31.37 -14.00
CA GLU A 18 16.27 32.07 -13.30
C GLU A 18 15.98 32.21 -11.81
N ILE A 19 14.76 32.57 -11.45
CA ILE A 19 14.31 32.63 -10.06
C ILE A 19 14.45 31.26 -9.38
N ASP A 20 14.02 30.19 -10.01
CA ASP A 20 14.14 28.82 -9.46
C ASP A 20 15.61 28.42 -9.26
N ARG A 21 16.50 28.79 -10.19
CA ARG A 21 17.94 28.55 -10.06
C ARG A 21 18.55 29.33 -8.89
N GLU A 22 18.12 30.55 -8.64
CA GLU A 22 18.56 31.33 -7.47
C GLU A 22 18.13 30.67 -6.14
N TYR A 23 16.86 30.25 -6.02
CA TYR A 23 16.38 29.51 -4.85
C TYR A 23 17.20 28.25 -4.61
N ILE A 24 17.45 27.46 -5.65
CA ILE A 24 18.22 26.23 -5.52
C ILE A 24 19.68 26.50 -5.10
N LYS A 25 20.29 27.57 -5.58
CA LYS A 25 21.63 28.00 -5.12
C LYS A 25 21.64 28.32 -3.63
N LYS A 26 20.65 29.08 -3.12
CA LYS A 26 20.48 29.39 -1.71
C LYS A 26 20.29 28.13 -0.86
N ILE A 27 19.46 27.18 -1.33
CA ILE A 27 19.21 25.91 -0.66
C ILE A 27 20.49 25.08 -0.57
N LYS A 28 21.33 25.06 -1.62
CA LYS A 28 22.64 24.38 -1.58
C LYS A 28 23.61 24.99 -0.57
N LEU A 29 23.42 26.26 -0.23
CA LEU A 29 24.17 26.96 0.83
C LEU A 29 23.58 26.75 2.24
N GLY A 30 22.46 26.02 2.36
CA GLY A 30 21.85 25.66 3.64
C GLY A 30 20.67 26.54 4.08
N ASP A 31 20.09 27.34 3.17
CA ASP A 31 18.92 28.17 3.48
C ASP A 31 17.63 27.35 3.47
N GLU A 32 17.10 27.05 4.68
CA GLU A 32 15.84 26.31 4.87
C GLU A 32 14.60 27.13 4.48
N ASN A 33 14.65 28.47 4.59
CA ASN A 33 13.53 29.32 4.20
C ASN A 33 13.33 29.26 2.68
N ALA A 34 14.41 29.34 1.92
CA ALA A 34 14.35 29.18 0.47
C ALA A 34 13.79 27.80 0.05
N LEU A 35 14.08 26.74 0.83
CA LEU A 35 13.51 25.41 0.59
C LEU A 35 11.99 25.41 0.79
N ASN A 36 11.51 26.00 1.89
CA ASN A 36 10.08 26.07 2.17
C ASN A 36 9.33 26.89 1.11
N GLU A 37 9.89 28.00 0.68
CA GLU A 37 9.28 28.84 -0.36
C GLU A 37 9.16 28.12 -1.71
N ILE A 38 10.20 27.43 -2.17
CA ILE A 38 10.13 26.68 -3.43
C ILE A 38 9.21 25.47 -3.32
N MET A 39 9.16 24.80 -2.18
CA MET A 39 8.23 23.69 -1.93
C MET A 39 6.78 24.17 -1.99
N GLU A 40 6.44 25.29 -1.35
CA GLU A 40 5.09 25.85 -1.39
C GLU A 40 4.71 26.36 -2.79
N LYS A 41 5.64 27.02 -3.50
CA LYS A 41 5.47 27.44 -4.90
C LYS A 41 5.07 26.28 -5.82
N TYR A 42 5.68 25.10 -5.63
CA TYR A 42 5.46 23.93 -6.49
C TYR A 42 4.40 22.96 -5.96
N LYS A 43 3.79 23.22 -4.80
CA LYS A 43 2.77 22.36 -4.19
C LYS A 43 1.56 22.08 -5.12
N ASN A 44 1.00 23.14 -5.71
CA ASN A 44 -0.11 23.01 -6.65
C ASN A 44 0.29 22.25 -7.93
N PHE A 45 1.52 22.41 -8.38
CA PHE A 45 2.05 21.64 -9.49
C PHE A 45 2.11 20.15 -9.17
N VAL A 46 2.62 19.78 -7.99
CA VAL A 46 2.67 18.39 -7.53
C VAL A 46 1.25 17.81 -7.40
N TYR A 47 0.32 18.57 -6.82
CA TYR A 47 -1.08 18.17 -6.70
C TYR A 47 -1.70 17.83 -8.08
N LEU A 48 -1.51 18.69 -9.07
CA LEU A 48 -2.02 18.45 -10.42
C LEU A 48 -1.39 17.23 -11.09
N LYS A 49 -0.10 16.97 -10.81
CA LYS A 49 0.60 15.78 -11.33
C LYS A 49 0.23 14.49 -10.61
N ALA A 50 -0.09 14.57 -9.33
CA ALA A 50 -0.53 13.43 -8.51
C ALA A 50 -1.97 13.00 -8.83
N LYS A 51 -2.85 13.93 -9.21
CA LYS A 51 -4.29 13.69 -9.42
C LYS A 51 -4.64 12.50 -10.32
N PRO A 52 -3.96 12.22 -11.46
CA PRO A 52 -4.31 11.09 -12.33
C PRO A 52 -3.86 9.73 -11.80
N PHE A 53 -3.09 9.68 -10.71
CA PHE A 53 -2.57 8.45 -10.15
C PHE A 53 -3.47 7.92 -9.03
N PHE A 54 -3.50 6.59 -8.91
CA PHE A 54 -4.24 5.88 -7.87
C PHE A 54 -3.36 4.75 -7.31
N ILE A 55 -3.36 4.60 -5.99
CA ILE A 55 -2.68 3.51 -5.29
C ILE A 55 -3.73 2.71 -4.53
N VAL A 56 -3.78 1.40 -4.76
CA VAL A 56 -4.69 0.50 -4.04
C VAL A 56 -4.28 0.45 -2.57
N GLY A 57 -5.23 0.76 -1.68
CA GLY A 57 -4.98 0.75 -0.23
C GLY A 57 -4.30 2.01 0.33
N ALA A 58 -4.15 3.08 -0.48
CA ALA A 58 -3.64 4.36 -0.04
C ALA A 58 -4.62 5.49 -0.36
N GLU A 59 -4.59 6.54 0.44
CA GLU A 59 -5.40 7.73 0.23
C GLU A 59 -4.76 8.66 -0.83
N LYS A 60 -5.54 9.60 -1.35
CA LYS A 60 -5.02 10.58 -2.34
C LYS A 60 -3.90 11.44 -1.78
N GLU A 61 -3.99 11.73 -0.49
CA GLU A 61 -3.00 12.48 0.28
C GLU A 61 -1.63 11.79 0.29
N ASP A 62 -1.61 10.46 0.38
CA ASP A 62 -0.37 9.67 0.34
C ASP A 62 0.34 9.83 -1.01
N ILE A 63 -0.42 9.85 -2.11
CA ILE A 63 0.15 10.05 -3.45
C ILE A 63 0.73 11.47 -3.59
N ILE A 64 0.06 12.46 -3.00
CA ILE A 64 0.55 13.84 -3.00
C ILE A 64 1.84 13.93 -2.18
N GLN A 65 1.90 13.29 -1.01
CA GLN A 65 3.12 13.23 -0.18
C GLN A 65 4.28 12.57 -0.93
N GLU A 66 4.04 11.47 -1.62
CA GLU A 66 5.04 10.84 -2.48
C GLU A 66 5.51 11.79 -3.59
N GLY A 67 4.59 12.55 -4.17
CA GLY A 67 4.91 13.62 -5.11
C GLY A 67 5.79 14.71 -4.50
N MET A 68 5.50 15.15 -3.26
CA MET A 68 6.29 16.14 -2.53
C MET A 68 7.70 15.62 -2.21
N ILE A 69 7.83 14.33 -1.85
CA ILE A 69 9.14 13.67 -1.70
C ILE A 69 9.90 13.70 -3.03
N GLY A 70 9.22 13.46 -4.15
CA GLY A 70 9.80 13.56 -5.49
C GLY A 70 10.31 14.97 -5.82
N LEU A 71 9.55 16.00 -5.46
CA LEU A 71 9.93 17.39 -5.59
C LEU A 71 11.17 17.73 -4.74
N PHE A 72 11.18 17.31 -3.48
CA PHE A 72 12.32 17.49 -2.58
C PHE A 72 13.61 16.86 -3.13
N LYS A 73 13.49 15.65 -3.67
CA LYS A 73 14.62 14.96 -4.35
C LYS A 73 15.07 15.73 -5.59
N ALA A 74 14.13 16.32 -6.34
CA ALA A 74 14.46 17.16 -7.49
C ALA A 74 15.23 18.40 -7.07
N ILE A 75 14.82 19.11 -6.02
CA ILE A 75 15.51 20.30 -5.50
C ILE A 75 16.95 19.96 -5.11
N LYS A 76 17.13 18.86 -4.37
CA LYS A 76 18.49 18.44 -3.94
C LYS A 76 19.37 17.95 -5.08
N GLY A 77 18.78 17.28 -6.08
CA GLY A 77 19.52 16.67 -7.18
C GLY A 77 19.65 17.55 -8.43
N PHE A 78 19.04 18.75 -8.44
CA PHE A 78 19.10 19.62 -9.61
C PHE A 78 20.50 20.22 -9.77
N ASP A 79 21.01 20.12 -11.00
CA ASP A 79 22.29 20.74 -11.39
C ASP A 79 22.00 22.07 -12.08
N VAL A 80 22.44 23.16 -11.44
CA VAL A 80 22.16 24.53 -11.89
C VAL A 80 22.94 24.87 -13.16
N ASP A 81 24.07 24.16 -13.39
CA ASP A 81 24.97 24.42 -14.54
C ASP A 81 24.45 23.78 -15.83
N LYS A 82 23.46 22.90 -15.74
CA LYS A 82 22.83 22.28 -16.92
C LYS A 82 21.76 23.19 -17.54
N ASP A 83 21.73 23.19 -18.84
CA ASP A 83 20.75 23.95 -19.62
C ASP A 83 19.38 23.24 -19.69
N VAL A 84 18.80 22.96 -18.52
CA VAL A 84 17.48 22.33 -18.37
C VAL A 84 16.65 23.14 -17.40
N SER A 85 15.35 23.33 -17.68
CA SER A 85 14.47 24.03 -16.74
C SER A 85 14.22 23.17 -15.50
N PHE A 86 14.24 23.80 -14.31
CA PHE A 86 13.94 23.11 -13.05
C PHE A 86 12.55 22.47 -13.08
N LYS A 87 11.56 23.16 -13.64
CA LYS A 87 10.19 22.63 -13.76
C LYS A 87 10.11 21.32 -14.54
N ALA A 88 10.86 21.18 -15.65
CA ALA A 88 10.90 19.95 -16.43
C ALA A 88 11.60 18.82 -15.67
N PHE A 89 12.68 19.11 -14.96
CA PHE A 89 13.37 18.16 -14.12
C PHE A 89 12.52 17.70 -12.93
N ALA A 90 11.83 18.64 -12.26
CA ALA A 90 10.90 18.35 -11.17
C ALA A 90 9.74 17.47 -11.64
N ASP A 91 9.15 17.73 -12.82
CA ASP A 91 8.09 16.88 -13.41
C ASP A 91 8.53 15.41 -13.53
N LEU A 92 9.73 15.20 -14.02
CA LEU A 92 10.30 13.86 -14.17
C LEU A 92 10.51 13.18 -12.83
N CYS A 93 11.08 13.90 -11.84
CA CYS A 93 11.35 13.36 -10.51
C CYS A 93 10.07 13.02 -9.74
N VAL A 94 9.08 13.91 -9.76
CA VAL A 94 7.75 13.72 -9.16
C VAL A 94 7.07 12.49 -9.75
N LYS A 95 6.98 12.39 -11.07
CA LYS A 95 6.38 11.22 -11.74
C LYS A 95 7.11 9.91 -11.40
N ARG A 96 8.44 9.92 -11.42
CA ARG A 96 9.23 8.73 -11.07
C ARG A 96 9.01 8.29 -9.64
N GLN A 97 8.92 9.24 -8.68
CA GLN A 97 8.68 8.93 -7.29
C GLN A 97 7.28 8.30 -7.12
N ILE A 98 6.23 8.91 -7.67
CA ILE A 98 4.87 8.38 -7.63
C ILE A 98 4.82 6.98 -8.26
N MET A 99 5.42 6.79 -9.44
CA MET A 99 5.48 5.47 -10.09
C MET A 99 6.22 4.42 -9.26
N THR A 100 7.24 4.84 -8.51
CA THR A 100 7.97 3.93 -7.61
C THR A 100 7.10 3.53 -6.43
N ALA A 101 6.34 4.45 -5.85
CA ALA A 101 5.39 4.18 -4.78
C ALA A 101 4.29 3.21 -5.25
N ILE A 102 3.70 3.44 -6.43
CA ILE A 102 2.71 2.53 -7.03
C ILE A 102 3.30 1.13 -7.22
N LYS A 103 4.48 1.01 -7.81
CA LYS A 103 5.15 -0.28 -7.99
C LYS A 103 5.47 -0.98 -6.67
N SER A 104 5.78 -0.21 -5.62
CA SER A 104 6.03 -0.77 -4.30
C SER A 104 4.76 -1.34 -3.67
N SER A 105 3.64 -0.61 -3.75
CA SER A 105 2.34 -1.04 -3.19
C SER A 105 1.75 -2.25 -3.94
N THR A 106 1.99 -2.36 -5.25
CA THR A 106 1.47 -3.46 -6.08
C THR A 106 2.34 -4.72 -6.08
N ARG A 107 3.43 -4.77 -5.31
CA ARG A 107 4.23 -6.00 -5.19
C ARG A 107 3.40 -7.14 -4.61
N GLN A 108 3.56 -8.35 -5.14
CA GLN A 108 2.82 -9.54 -4.72
C GLN A 108 2.83 -9.80 -3.21
N LYS A 109 3.92 -9.46 -2.52
CA LYS A 109 4.04 -9.60 -1.06
C LYS A 109 3.06 -8.71 -0.26
N HIS A 110 2.50 -7.66 -0.87
CA HIS A 110 1.54 -6.76 -0.24
C HIS A 110 0.08 -7.09 -0.61
N ILE A 111 -0.14 -7.96 -1.63
CA ILE A 111 -1.48 -8.37 -2.07
C ILE A 111 -2.31 -8.94 -0.90
N PRO A 112 -1.79 -9.85 -0.05
CA PRO A 112 -2.57 -10.35 1.07
C PRO A 112 -3.04 -9.25 2.02
N LEU A 113 -2.16 -8.29 2.37
CA LEU A 113 -2.50 -7.14 3.23
C LEU A 113 -3.58 -6.25 2.62
N ASN A 114 -3.53 -6.03 1.31
CA ASN A 114 -4.49 -5.17 0.60
C ASN A 114 -5.84 -5.88 0.36
N SER A 115 -5.91 -7.20 0.50
CA SER A 115 -7.13 -8.01 0.34
C SER A 115 -7.79 -8.38 1.66
N TYR A 116 -7.22 -8.01 2.81
CA TYR A 116 -7.83 -8.28 4.11
C TYR A 116 -9.12 -7.49 4.30
N LEU A 117 -10.14 -8.20 4.75
CA LEU A 117 -11.38 -7.60 5.23
C LEU A 117 -11.26 -7.38 6.74
N SER A 118 -11.69 -6.21 7.20
CA SER A 118 -11.80 -5.97 8.64
C SER A 118 -12.90 -6.87 9.21
N LEU A 119 -12.58 -7.66 10.23
CA LEU A 119 -13.55 -8.50 10.93
C LEU A 119 -14.60 -7.68 11.69
N ASN A 120 -14.27 -6.43 12.02
CA ASN A 120 -15.19 -5.50 12.69
C ASN A 120 -16.08 -4.72 11.70
N LYS A 121 -15.92 -4.96 10.39
CA LYS A 121 -16.80 -4.34 9.39
C LYS A 121 -18.19 -4.98 9.49
N THR A 122 -19.26 -4.20 9.37
CA THR A 122 -20.63 -4.69 9.22
C THR A 122 -20.71 -5.56 7.96
N ALA A 123 -21.30 -6.74 8.10
CA ALA A 123 -21.36 -7.73 7.02
C ALA A 123 -22.33 -7.34 5.92
N PHE A 124 -23.36 -6.57 6.25
CA PHE A 124 -24.39 -6.10 5.33
C PHE A 124 -24.62 -4.58 5.49
N ASP A 125 -24.97 -3.91 4.40
CA ASP A 125 -25.35 -2.48 4.39
C ASP A 125 -26.77 -2.26 4.91
N ASP A 126 -27.50 -3.33 5.28
CA ASP A 126 -28.84 -3.28 5.85
C ASP A 126 -28.79 -3.14 7.37
N GLU A 127 -29.94 -2.80 7.98
CA GLU A 127 -30.15 -2.47 9.41
C GLU A 127 -29.64 -3.51 10.45
N ASP A 128 -29.06 -4.60 10.01
CA ASP A 128 -28.46 -5.65 10.85
C ASP A 128 -26.98 -5.33 11.09
N ASP A 129 -26.70 -4.70 12.22
CA ASP A 129 -25.39 -4.15 12.65
C ASP A 129 -24.37 -5.26 13.04
N ARG A 130 -24.53 -6.49 12.51
CA ARG A 130 -23.64 -7.63 12.82
C ARG A 130 -22.31 -7.48 12.14
N SER A 131 -21.26 -7.59 12.91
CA SER A 131 -19.89 -7.61 12.41
C SER A 131 -19.57 -8.95 11.72
N VAL A 132 -18.60 -8.92 10.77
CA VAL A 132 -18.13 -10.14 10.10
C VAL A 132 -17.63 -11.18 11.12
N ILE A 133 -17.04 -10.76 12.23
CA ILE A 133 -16.56 -11.65 13.29
C ILE A 133 -17.70 -12.42 13.98
N GLU A 134 -18.87 -11.82 14.12
CA GLU A 134 -20.04 -12.48 14.74
C GLU A 134 -20.69 -13.49 13.81
N MET A 135 -20.44 -13.38 12.50
CA MET A 135 -20.94 -14.33 11.50
C MET A 135 -19.99 -15.51 11.27
N LEU A 136 -18.73 -15.37 11.68
CA LEU A 136 -17.81 -16.50 11.67
C LEU A 136 -18.28 -17.46 12.77
N ASP A 137 -18.85 -18.60 12.37
CA ASP A 137 -19.06 -19.73 13.27
C ASP A 137 -17.71 -20.04 13.92
N MET A 138 -17.55 -19.62 15.16
CA MET A 138 -16.47 -20.15 15.98
C MET A 138 -16.80 -21.63 16.10
N GLU A 139 -16.09 -22.49 15.36
CA GLU A 139 -16.05 -23.90 15.65
C GLU A 139 -15.86 -23.99 17.17
N THR A 140 -16.89 -24.47 17.84
CA THR A 140 -16.87 -24.61 19.29
C THR A 140 -15.64 -25.42 19.61
N VAL A 141 -14.63 -24.80 20.22
CA VAL A 141 -13.47 -25.52 20.72
C VAL A 141 -14.04 -26.64 21.56
N PRO A 142 -13.85 -27.93 21.19
CA PRO A 142 -14.50 -29.03 21.92
C PRO A 142 -14.09 -28.94 23.38
N ASP A 143 -15.06 -29.10 24.27
CA ASP A 143 -14.81 -29.06 25.71
C ASP A 143 -13.66 -30.03 26.02
N PRO A 144 -12.61 -29.60 26.74
CA PRO A 144 -11.52 -30.48 27.15
C PRO A 144 -11.97 -31.77 27.81
N LEU A 145 -13.08 -31.71 28.58
CA LEU A 145 -13.68 -32.87 29.21
C LEU A 145 -14.27 -33.82 28.14
N GLU A 146 -14.96 -33.30 27.15
CA GLU A 146 -15.52 -34.07 26.04
C GLU A 146 -14.42 -34.75 25.20
N THR A 147 -13.33 -34.04 24.97
CA THR A 147 -12.16 -34.58 24.25
C THR A 147 -11.53 -35.75 25.01
N ILE A 148 -11.37 -35.66 26.36
CA ILE A 148 -10.80 -36.69 27.17
C ILE A 148 -11.75 -37.89 27.26
N THR A 149 -13.05 -37.69 27.50
CA THR A 149 -14.04 -38.75 27.58
C THR A 149 -14.19 -39.52 26.28
N THR A 150 -14.11 -38.81 25.15
CA THR A 150 -14.10 -39.41 23.82
C THR A 150 -12.86 -40.30 23.61
N ALA A 151 -11.66 -39.78 23.95
CA ALA A 151 -10.41 -40.52 23.85
C ALA A 151 -10.39 -41.76 24.75
N GLU A 152 -10.94 -41.68 25.99
CA GLU A 152 -11.09 -42.83 26.85
C GLU A 152 -12.08 -43.88 26.30
N THR A 153 -13.15 -43.42 25.69
CA THR A 153 -14.14 -44.29 25.06
C THR A 153 -13.52 -45.08 23.90
N TYR A 154 -12.74 -44.39 23.04
CA TYR A 154 -12.01 -45.07 21.97
C TYR A 154 -11.03 -46.10 22.48
N ARG A 155 -10.25 -45.79 23.50
CA ARG A 155 -9.32 -46.78 24.14
C ARG A 155 -10.05 -47.98 24.70
N LYS A 156 -11.21 -47.78 25.36
CA LYS A 156 -12.04 -48.91 25.88
C LYS A 156 -12.58 -49.76 24.73
N ILE A 157 -12.97 -49.17 23.61
CA ILE A 157 -13.41 -49.88 22.42
C ILE A 157 -12.26 -50.70 21.83
N GLU A 158 -11.08 -50.10 21.64
CA GLU A 158 -9.89 -50.83 21.15
C GLU A 158 -9.51 -52.02 22.02
N THR A 159 -9.51 -51.83 23.34
CA THR A 159 -9.20 -52.89 24.28
C THR A 159 -10.23 -54.04 24.17
N LYS A 160 -11.52 -53.73 24.16
CA LYS A 160 -12.56 -54.73 23.99
C LYS A 160 -12.52 -55.44 22.66
N MET A 161 -12.20 -54.70 21.58
CA MET A 161 -12.02 -55.29 20.25
C MET A 161 -10.85 -56.26 20.20
N SER A 162 -9.74 -55.97 20.89
CA SER A 162 -8.60 -56.89 20.98
C SER A 162 -8.90 -58.14 21.82
N GLU A 163 -9.84 -58.06 22.75
CA GLU A 163 -10.26 -59.21 23.57
C GLU A 163 -11.25 -60.14 22.86
N ILE A 164 -12.11 -59.61 22.00
CA ILE A 164 -13.25 -60.34 21.39
C ILE A 164 -12.93 -60.82 19.99
N LEU A 165 -12.17 -60.01 19.20
CA LEU A 165 -11.91 -60.30 17.78
C LEU A 165 -10.58 -61.02 17.58
N SER A 166 -10.57 -62.02 16.69
CA SER A 166 -9.34 -62.65 16.23
C SER A 166 -8.47 -61.70 15.42
N ASP A 167 -7.16 -61.97 15.32
CA ASP A 167 -6.20 -61.14 14.55
C ASP A 167 -6.64 -60.89 13.11
N PHE A 168 -7.34 -61.83 12.50
CA PHE A 168 -7.86 -61.69 11.14
C PHE A 168 -9.03 -60.70 11.09
N GLU A 169 -9.98 -60.81 12.01
CA GLU A 169 -11.16 -59.93 12.09
C GLU A 169 -10.75 -58.50 12.44
N GLN A 170 -9.76 -58.29 13.30
CA GLN A 170 -9.20 -56.97 13.58
C GLN A 170 -8.61 -56.31 12.32
N LYS A 171 -7.85 -57.05 11.51
CA LYS A 171 -7.29 -56.58 10.25
C LYS A 171 -8.35 -56.23 9.21
N VAL A 172 -9.41 -56.99 9.14
CA VAL A 172 -10.53 -56.72 8.23
C VAL A 172 -11.25 -55.43 8.66
N LEU A 173 -11.53 -55.28 9.93
CA LEU A 173 -12.23 -54.15 10.49
C LEU A 173 -11.42 -52.82 10.35
N SER A 174 -10.11 -52.88 10.65
CA SER A 174 -9.24 -51.68 10.48
C SER A 174 -9.21 -51.22 9.04
N ARG A 175 -9.19 -52.12 8.04
CA ARG A 175 -9.24 -51.75 6.63
C ARG A 175 -10.59 -51.23 6.12
N TYR A 176 -11.66 -51.56 6.85
CA TYR A 176 -12.99 -51.06 6.50
C TYR A 176 -13.26 -49.67 7.04
N LEU A 177 -12.57 -49.27 8.10
CA LEU A 177 -12.71 -47.98 8.77
C LEU A 177 -11.73 -46.90 8.23
N GLU A 178 -10.70 -47.27 7.43
CA GLU A 178 -9.84 -46.38 6.65
C GLU A 178 -10.54 -45.95 5.35
#